data_3b2e69d30ed9f42a3c32b8b4b5cf9426
#
_entry.id   3b2e69d30ed9f42a3c32b8b4b5cf9426
#
_cell.length_a   1.000
_cell.length_b   1.000
_cell.length_c   1.000
_cell.angle_alpha   90.00
_cell.angle_beta   90.00
_cell.angle_gamma   90.00
#
_symmetry.space_group_name_H-M   'P 1'
#
loop_
_entity.id
_entity.type
_entity.pdbx_description
1 polymer ?
#
loop_
_entity_poly.entity_id
_entity_poly.type
_entity_poly.pdbx_seq_one_letter_code
_entity_poly.pdbx_strand_id
1 'polypeptide(L)'
;MKDIKIAFFDIDGTLVDFQKKYMTEKTRQTLCALRANGIRICIATGRTPMTVPKFEGVAFDAYLTFNGAYCYDAQGTILSQTIPGQDVERLIRNAAVLHRPVCVSTDKELGANGWEQNLADYFAIGNLVLESSPDFDRLAAGPVYQIMVGTPKEEYAPLMQGITGAQIAAWW
;
A
#
# COMPACT_ATOMS: atom_id res chain seq x y z
N MET A 1 2.40 35.05 2.57
CA MET A 1 2.20 33.65 2.18
C MET A 1 2.58 32.78 3.37
N LYS A 2 1.79 31.72 3.70
CA LYS A 2 2.25 30.76 4.71
C LYS A 2 3.50 30.04 4.19
N ASP A 3 4.53 29.93 5.03
CA ASP A 3 5.80 29.29 4.69
C ASP A 3 5.60 27.77 4.67
N ILE A 4 5.63 27.17 3.48
CA ILE A 4 5.47 25.71 3.30
C ILE A 4 6.79 25.04 3.69
N LYS A 5 6.74 24.11 4.64
CA LYS A 5 7.92 23.39 5.16
C LYS A 5 8.01 21.95 4.68
N ILE A 6 6.89 21.37 4.26
CA ILE A 6 6.80 19.97 3.86
C ILE A 6 5.76 19.82 2.75
N ALA A 7 6.03 18.95 1.79
CA ALA A 7 5.12 18.57 0.72
C ALA A 7 5.04 17.04 0.61
N PHE A 8 3.83 16.51 0.50
CA PHE A 8 3.56 15.09 0.32
C PHE A 8 3.13 14.83 -1.12
N PHE A 9 3.65 13.78 -1.70
CA PHE A 9 3.41 13.40 -3.10
C PHE A 9 2.90 11.96 -3.16
N ASP A 10 1.79 11.78 -3.86
CA ASP A 10 1.37 10.46 -4.28
C ASP A 10 2.23 9.95 -5.44
N ILE A 11 2.26 8.63 -5.63
CA ILE A 11 3.06 8.00 -6.68
C ILE A 11 2.25 7.91 -7.98
N ASP A 12 1.13 7.21 -7.93
CA ASP A 12 0.38 6.76 -9.10
C ASP A 12 -0.46 7.88 -9.69
N GLY A 13 -0.15 8.29 -10.93
CA GLY A 13 -0.79 9.44 -11.57
C GLY A 13 -0.24 10.80 -11.14
N THR A 14 0.69 10.85 -10.17
CA THR A 14 1.33 12.10 -9.68
C THR A 14 2.82 12.13 -10.02
N LEU A 15 3.62 11.28 -9.36
CA LEU A 15 5.06 11.19 -9.64
C LEU A 15 5.36 10.27 -10.82
N VAL A 16 4.53 9.25 -11.01
CA VAL A 16 4.64 8.27 -12.08
C VAL A 16 3.37 8.29 -12.91
N ASP A 17 3.51 8.57 -14.20
CA ASP A 17 2.43 8.48 -15.16
C ASP A 17 2.04 7.01 -15.39
N PHE A 18 0.73 6.71 -15.41
CA PHE A 18 0.21 5.35 -15.62
C PHE A 18 0.69 4.72 -16.93
N GLN A 19 0.91 5.51 -17.98
CA GLN A 19 1.36 5.02 -19.27
C GLN A 19 2.88 4.86 -19.35
N LYS A 20 3.63 5.82 -18.78
CA LYS A 20 5.09 5.89 -18.91
C LYS A 20 5.81 5.05 -17.87
N LYS A 21 5.16 4.79 -16.71
CA LYS A 21 5.72 4.01 -15.58
C LYS A 21 7.06 4.53 -15.01
N TYR A 22 7.41 5.79 -15.29
CA TYR A 22 8.60 6.45 -14.74
C TYR A 22 8.33 7.92 -14.44
N MET A 23 9.14 8.50 -13.55
CA MET A 23 9.13 9.93 -13.25
C MET A 23 9.79 10.72 -14.40
N THR A 24 9.15 11.81 -14.83
CA THR A 24 9.74 12.67 -15.86
C THR A 24 10.92 13.46 -15.32
N GLU A 25 11.85 13.84 -16.19
CA GLU A 25 12.99 14.70 -15.83
C GLU A 25 12.53 16.05 -15.25
N LYS A 26 11.45 16.63 -15.80
CA LYS A 26 10.86 17.87 -15.27
C LYS A 26 10.36 17.70 -13.84
N THR A 27 9.68 16.60 -13.53
CA THR A 27 9.22 16.26 -12.16
C THR A 27 10.41 16.12 -11.22
N ARG A 28 11.46 15.39 -11.65
CA ARG A 28 12.68 15.20 -10.87
C ARG A 28 13.35 16.55 -10.53
N GLN A 29 13.53 17.42 -11.52
CA GLN A 29 14.11 18.76 -11.32
C GLN A 29 13.28 19.62 -10.38
N THR A 30 11.94 19.54 -10.48
CA THR A 30 11.03 20.28 -9.59
C THR A 30 11.18 19.81 -8.14
N LEU A 31 11.23 18.50 -7.89
CA LEU A 31 11.45 17.95 -6.54
C LEU A 31 12.80 18.36 -5.96
N CYS A 32 13.86 18.33 -6.77
CA CYS A 32 15.19 18.82 -6.36
C CYS A 32 15.16 20.32 -6.01
N ALA A 33 14.44 21.13 -6.79
CA ALA A 33 14.30 22.56 -6.51
C ALA A 33 13.52 22.84 -5.22
N LEU A 34 12.46 22.06 -4.92
CA LEU A 34 11.74 22.15 -3.64
C LEU A 34 12.70 21.91 -2.47
N ARG A 35 13.49 20.85 -2.53
CA ARG A 35 14.49 20.53 -1.50
C ARG A 35 15.55 21.63 -1.36
N ALA A 36 16.06 22.14 -2.46
CA ALA A 36 17.02 23.24 -2.46
C ALA A 36 16.48 24.52 -1.79
N ASN A 37 15.14 24.71 -1.83
CA ASN A 37 14.45 25.79 -1.12
C ASN A 37 14.07 25.43 0.34
N GLY A 38 14.59 24.33 0.89
CA GLY A 38 14.38 23.93 2.28
C GLY A 38 13.02 23.27 2.55
N ILE A 39 12.29 22.86 1.51
CA ILE A 39 11.02 22.14 1.64
C ILE A 39 11.32 20.65 1.73
N ARG A 40 10.87 19.99 2.79
CA ARG A 40 10.91 18.53 2.89
C ARG A 40 9.93 17.92 1.89
N ILE A 41 10.34 16.87 1.21
CA ILE A 41 9.49 16.14 0.27
C ILE A 41 9.29 14.72 0.77
N CYS A 42 8.03 14.29 0.83
CA CYS A 42 7.64 12.98 1.36
C CYS A 42 6.75 12.24 0.36
N ILE A 43 6.81 10.92 0.37
CA ILE A 43 5.87 10.05 -0.35
C ILE A 43 4.65 9.82 0.55
N ALA A 44 3.44 9.82 -0.04
CA ALA A 44 2.20 9.38 0.60
C ALA A 44 1.43 8.52 -0.40
N THR A 45 1.35 7.22 -0.15
CA THR A 45 0.85 6.24 -1.12
C THR A 45 0.09 5.10 -0.46
N GLY A 46 -0.85 4.50 -1.20
CA GLY A 46 -1.47 3.22 -0.83
C GLY A 46 -0.57 2.00 -1.03
N ARG A 47 0.56 2.16 -1.74
CA ARG A 47 1.51 1.07 -2.00
C ARG A 47 2.13 0.54 -0.72
N THR A 48 2.56 -0.73 -0.79
CA THR A 48 3.39 -1.35 0.24
C THR A 48 4.83 -0.81 0.16
N PRO A 49 5.64 -0.84 1.23
CA PRO A 49 7.04 -0.41 1.18
C PRO A 49 7.85 -1.11 0.07
N MET A 50 7.58 -2.39 -0.18
CA MET A 50 8.29 -3.20 -1.18
C MET A 50 7.99 -2.77 -2.62
N THR A 51 6.82 -2.13 -2.85
CA THR A 51 6.37 -1.73 -4.20
C THR A 51 6.57 -0.24 -4.49
N VAL A 52 7.14 0.51 -3.55
CA VAL A 52 7.57 1.89 -3.78
C VAL A 52 8.76 1.89 -4.74
N PRO A 53 8.67 2.54 -5.91
CA PRO A 53 9.78 2.56 -6.86
C PRO A 53 10.96 3.38 -6.32
N LYS A 54 12.15 3.02 -6.75
CA LYS A 54 13.33 3.85 -6.51
C LYS A 54 13.32 5.03 -7.48
N PHE A 55 13.34 6.23 -6.95
CA PHE A 55 13.39 7.46 -7.73
C PHE A 55 14.83 7.96 -7.84
N GLU A 56 15.50 7.60 -8.94
CA GLU A 56 16.91 7.99 -9.14
C GLU A 56 17.10 9.51 -9.11
N GLY A 57 18.11 9.95 -8.37
CA GLY A 57 18.44 11.37 -8.24
C GLY A 57 17.49 12.19 -7.35
N VAL A 58 16.52 11.56 -6.67
CA VAL A 58 15.63 12.22 -5.71
C VAL A 58 15.65 11.43 -4.40
N ALA A 59 16.03 12.08 -3.31
CA ALA A 59 15.91 11.52 -1.96
C ALA A 59 14.68 12.10 -1.27
N PHE A 60 13.74 11.26 -0.88
CA PHE A 60 12.59 11.66 -0.07
C PHE A 60 12.95 11.61 1.42
N ASP A 61 12.37 12.53 2.19
CA ASP A 61 12.67 12.67 3.62
C ASP A 61 11.87 11.68 4.47
N ALA A 62 10.69 11.26 4.01
CA ALA A 62 9.89 10.21 4.66
C ALA A 62 8.93 9.54 3.65
N TYR A 63 8.44 8.37 4.05
CA TYR A 63 7.51 7.55 3.30
C TYR A 63 6.31 7.18 4.16
N LEU A 64 5.11 7.50 3.69
CA LEU A 64 3.83 7.09 4.26
C LEU A 64 3.25 6.05 3.30
N THR A 65 3.29 4.79 3.68
CA THR A 65 2.82 3.64 2.90
C THR A 65 1.56 3.05 3.51
N PHE A 66 0.88 2.15 2.82
CA PHE A 66 -0.39 1.58 3.26
C PHE A 66 -1.41 2.65 3.66
N ASN A 67 -1.55 3.71 2.85
CA ASN A 67 -2.41 4.87 3.14
C ASN A 67 -2.08 5.54 4.51
N GLY A 68 -0.81 5.51 4.93
CA GLY A 68 -0.34 6.09 6.19
C GLY A 68 -0.30 5.14 7.39
N ALA A 69 -0.69 3.87 7.24
CA ALA A 69 -0.61 2.89 8.33
C ALA A 69 0.83 2.51 8.70
N TYR A 70 1.79 2.67 7.77
CA TYR A 70 3.21 2.51 8.04
C TYR A 70 4.00 3.70 7.50
N CYS A 71 4.64 4.43 8.42
CA CYS A 71 5.46 5.59 8.09
C CYS A 71 6.89 5.37 8.56
N TYR A 72 7.87 5.71 7.70
CA TYR A 72 9.29 5.53 8.00
C TYR A 72 10.14 6.58 7.28
N ASP A 73 11.35 6.78 7.79
CA ASP A 73 12.40 7.60 7.18
C ASP A 73 13.77 6.89 7.26
N ALA A 74 14.85 7.64 7.03
CA ALA A 74 16.21 7.10 7.09
C ALA A 74 16.65 6.68 8.52
N GLN A 75 15.99 7.16 9.56
CA GLN A 75 16.25 6.80 10.96
C GLN A 75 15.47 5.58 11.41
N GLY A 76 14.41 5.20 10.70
CA GLY A 76 13.58 4.03 10.98
C GLY A 76 12.09 4.29 10.94
N THR A 77 11.35 3.47 11.68
CA THR A 77 9.88 3.56 11.74
C THR A 77 9.43 4.76 12.56
N ILE A 78 8.58 5.60 11.96
CA ILE A 78 7.95 6.76 12.60
C ILE A 78 6.59 6.36 13.19
N LEU A 79 5.79 5.60 12.42
CA LEU A 79 4.46 5.12 12.79
C LEU A 79 4.27 3.70 12.25
N SER A 80 3.68 2.84 13.08
CA SER A 80 3.31 1.48 12.71
C SER A 80 1.94 1.17 13.30
N GLN A 81 0.93 1.07 12.45
CA GLN A 81 -0.45 0.78 12.84
C GLN A 81 -0.94 -0.42 12.04
N THR A 82 -0.90 -1.59 12.65
CA THR A 82 -1.35 -2.85 12.06
C THR A 82 -2.85 -3.05 12.26
N ILE A 83 -3.45 -3.86 11.41
CA ILE A 83 -4.80 -4.41 11.63
C ILE A 83 -4.72 -5.35 12.85
N PRO A 84 -5.65 -5.25 13.82
CA PRO A 84 -5.69 -6.19 14.94
C PRO A 84 -5.76 -7.64 14.46
N GLY A 85 -4.94 -8.54 15.04
CA GLY A 85 -4.83 -9.93 14.59
C GLY A 85 -6.18 -10.66 14.59
N GLN A 86 -7.05 -10.40 15.57
CA GLN A 86 -8.42 -10.93 15.60
C GLN A 86 -9.27 -10.48 14.39
N ASP A 87 -9.04 -9.27 13.87
CA ASP A 87 -9.74 -8.75 12.71
C ASP A 87 -9.16 -9.33 11.41
N VAL A 88 -7.83 -9.56 11.36
CA VAL A 88 -7.18 -10.30 10.26
C VAL A 88 -7.78 -11.70 10.12
N GLU A 89 -7.81 -12.48 11.21
CA GLU A 89 -8.38 -13.82 11.21
C GLU A 89 -9.87 -13.82 10.83
N ARG A 90 -10.63 -12.86 11.34
CA ARG A 90 -12.05 -12.73 11.04
C ARG A 90 -12.30 -12.41 9.59
N LEU A 91 -11.54 -11.48 9.00
CA LEU A 91 -11.64 -11.12 7.60
C LEU A 91 -11.30 -12.30 6.69
N ILE A 92 -10.25 -13.05 7.01
CA ILE A 92 -9.89 -14.27 6.26
C ILE A 92 -11.03 -15.29 6.30
N ARG A 93 -11.66 -15.52 7.47
CA ARG A 93 -12.84 -16.42 7.60
C ARG A 93 -14.05 -15.91 6.81
N ASN A 94 -14.35 -14.60 6.89
CA ASN A 94 -15.45 -14.00 6.14
C ASN A 94 -15.22 -14.15 4.61
N ALA A 95 -14.00 -13.89 4.16
CA ALA A 95 -13.63 -14.06 2.75
C ALA A 95 -13.74 -15.52 2.30
N ALA A 96 -13.33 -16.48 3.13
CA ALA A 96 -13.47 -17.91 2.84
C ALA A 96 -14.93 -18.33 2.68
N VAL A 97 -15.86 -17.80 3.49
CA VAL A 97 -17.32 -18.06 3.34
C VAL A 97 -17.84 -17.53 1.99
N LEU A 98 -17.26 -16.44 1.50
CA LEU A 98 -17.58 -15.84 0.20
C LEU A 98 -16.80 -16.48 -0.97
N HIS A 99 -16.00 -17.51 -0.70
CA HIS A 99 -15.10 -18.15 -1.67
C HIS A 99 -14.11 -17.15 -2.32
N ARG A 100 -13.68 -16.14 -1.54
CA ARG A 100 -12.72 -15.14 -1.99
C ARG A 100 -11.34 -15.39 -1.40
N PRO A 101 -10.30 -15.58 -2.22
CA PRO A 101 -8.93 -15.55 -1.72
C PRO A 101 -8.58 -14.15 -1.25
N VAL A 102 -7.63 -14.08 -0.33
CA VAL A 102 -7.10 -12.83 0.21
C VAL A 102 -5.59 -12.79 0.05
N CYS A 103 -5.05 -11.59 -0.10
CA CYS A 103 -3.63 -11.34 0.02
C CYS A 103 -3.39 -10.45 1.24
N VAL A 104 -2.54 -10.90 2.16
CA VAL A 104 -2.09 -10.11 3.32
C VAL A 104 -0.74 -9.47 3.03
N SER A 105 -0.50 -8.28 3.57
CA SER A 105 0.75 -7.56 3.40
C SER A 105 1.28 -7.05 4.73
N THR A 106 2.55 -7.38 4.97
CA THR A 106 3.38 -6.84 6.05
C THR A 106 4.28 -5.72 5.51
N ASP A 107 5.11 -5.12 6.34
CA ASP A 107 6.11 -4.13 5.92
C ASP A 107 7.23 -4.72 5.03
N LYS A 108 7.38 -6.06 4.98
CA LYS A 108 8.48 -6.76 4.28
C LYS A 108 8.03 -7.77 3.24
N GLU A 109 6.85 -8.33 3.40
CA GLU A 109 6.38 -9.45 2.59
C GLU A 109 4.89 -9.32 2.31
N LEU A 110 4.45 -9.94 1.23
CA LEU A 110 3.04 -10.14 0.93
C LEU A 110 2.82 -11.59 0.51
N GLY A 111 1.62 -12.11 0.75
CA GLY A 111 1.28 -13.47 0.36
C GLY A 111 -0.22 -13.65 0.26
N ALA A 112 -0.65 -14.43 -0.74
CA ALA A 112 -2.04 -14.76 -0.96
C ALA A 112 -2.31 -16.23 -0.61
N ASN A 113 -3.54 -16.52 -0.18
CA ASN A 113 -4.00 -17.90 0.05
C ASN A 113 -4.71 -18.54 -1.16
N GLY A 114 -4.71 -17.86 -2.30
CA GLY A 114 -5.31 -18.36 -3.54
C GLY A 114 -5.21 -17.34 -4.66
N TRP A 115 -5.80 -17.68 -5.80
CA TRP A 115 -5.82 -16.87 -7.00
C TRP A 115 -7.26 -16.45 -7.34
N GLU A 116 -7.45 -15.18 -7.75
CA GLU A 116 -8.71 -14.64 -8.25
C GLU A 116 -8.41 -13.55 -9.27
N GLN A 117 -9.24 -13.41 -10.33
CA GLN A 117 -8.95 -12.57 -11.49
C GLN A 117 -8.82 -11.08 -11.15
N ASN A 118 -9.78 -10.50 -10.39
CA ASN A 118 -9.73 -9.07 -10.07
C ASN A 118 -8.51 -8.73 -9.19
N LEU A 119 -8.15 -9.64 -8.27
CA LEU A 119 -6.97 -9.48 -7.45
C LEU A 119 -5.69 -9.60 -8.29
N ALA A 120 -5.65 -10.53 -9.26
CA ALA A 120 -4.55 -10.66 -10.20
C ALA A 120 -4.40 -9.43 -11.11
N ASP A 121 -5.50 -8.88 -11.60
CA ASP A 121 -5.52 -7.65 -12.41
C ASP A 121 -4.99 -6.44 -11.62
N TYR A 122 -5.36 -6.33 -10.35
CA TYR A 122 -4.81 -5.31 -9.45
C TYR A 122 -3.28 -5.44 -9.30
N PHE A 123 -2.77 -6.65 -9.10
CA PHE A 123 -1.33 -6.91 -9.00
C PHE A 123 -0.59 -6.59 -10.30
N ALA A 124 -1.21 -6.89 -11.45
CA ALA A 124 -0.65 -6.59 -12.77
C ALA A 124 -0.42 -5.10 -13.02
N ILE A 125 -1.22 -4.19 -12.42
CA ILE A 125 -1.00 -2.74 -12.48
C ILE A 125 0.38 -2.38 -11.91
N GLY A 126 0.79 -3.04 -10.82
CA GLY A 126 2.10 -2.87 -10.19
C GLY A 126 3.23 -3.70 -10.83
N ASN A 127 2.96 -4.40 -11.95
CA ASN A 127 3.85 -5.41 -12.55
C ASN A 127 4.21 -6.55 -11.60
N LEU A 128 3.29 -6.91 -10.72
CA LEU A 128 3.41 -8.04 -9.81
C LEU A 128 2.55 -9.20 -10.31
N VAL A 129 2.96 -10.42 -9.97
CA VAL A 129 2.22 -11.63 -10.25
C VAL A 129 1.57 -12.10 -8.95
N LEU A 130 0.28 -12.40 -9.00
CA LEU A 130 -0.43 -12.99 -7.87
C LEU A 130 -0.17 -14.50 -7.87
N GLU A 131 0.51 -14.97 -6.83
CA GLU A 131 0.75 -16.40 -6.59
C GLU A 131 0.34 -16.78 -5.18
N SER A 132 -0.12 -18.03 -5.01
CA SER A 132 -0.39 -18.56 -3.67
C SER A 132 0.92 -18.72 -2.91
N SER A 133 0.95 -18.20 -1.69
CA SER A 133 2.13 -18.27 -0.82
C SER A 133 2.04 -19.47 0.14
N PRO A 134 3.04 -20.36 0.19
CA PRO A 134 3.09 -21.41 1.20
C PRO A 134 3.21 -20.84 2.63
N ASP A 135 3.69 -19.62 2.77
CA ASP A 135 3.89 -18.92 4.04
C ASP A 135 2.69 -18.06 4.46
N PHE A 136 1.54 -18.17 3.78
CA PHE A 136 0.37 -17.33 4.03
C PHE A 136 -0.01 -17.27 5.50
N ASP A 137 -0.13 -18.43 6.18
CA ASP A 137 -0.55 -18.50 7.58
C ASP A 137 0.46 -17.78 8.52
N ARG A 138 1.75 -17.90 8.24
CA ARG A 138 2.81 -17.18 8.96
C ARG A 138 2.66 -15.67 8.78
N LEU A 139 2.40 -15.23 7.56
CA LEU A 139 2.22 -13.81 7.23
C LEU A 139 0.95 -13.25 7.90
N ALA A 140 -0.15 -14.00 7.84
CA ALA A 140 -1.43 -13.61 8.43
C ALA A 140 -1.37 -13.52 9.96
N ALA A 141 -0.51 -14.30 10.62
CA ALA A 141 -0.26 -14.22 12.06
C ALA A 141 0.71 -13.09 12.45
N GLY A 142 1.34 -12.44 11.48
CA GLY A 142 2.31 -11.36 11.67
C GLY A 142 1.68 -9.96 11.73
N PRO A 143 2.51 -8.90 11.61
CA PRO A 143 2.05 -7.52 11.59
C PRO A 143 1.45 -7.16 10.22
N VAL A 144 0.16 -7.42 10.03
CA VAL A 144 -0.56 -7.12 8.78
C VAL A 144 -1.00 -5.66 8.76
N TYR A 145 -0.65 -4.94 7.70
CA TYR A 145 -1.05 -3.53 7.47
C TYR A 145 -2.18 -3.41 6.46
N GLN A 146 -2.27 -4.36 5.53
CA GLN A 146 -3.27 -4.34 4.47
C GLN A 146 -3.70 -5.75 4.12
N ILE A 147 -5.01 -5.91 3.83
CA ILE A 147 -5.57 -7.12 3.25
C ILE A 147 -6.26 -6.72 1.95
N MET A 148 -5.93 -7.40 0.88
CA MET A 148 -6.49 -7.18 -0.44
C MET A 148 -7.40 -8.34 -0.80
N VAL A 149 -8.60 -8.01 -1.31
CA VAL A 149 -9.62 -9.00 -1.70
C VAL A 149 -10.27 -8.54 -3.00
N GLY A 150 -10.30 -9.40 -4.00
CA GLY A 150 -11.06 -9.19 -5.23
C GLY A 150 -12.53 -9.51 -4.98
N THR A 151 -13.37 -8.48 -4.71
CA THR A 151 -14.76 -8.69 -4.32
C THR A 151 -15.66 -7.55 -4.82
N PRO A 152 -16.90 -7.85 -5.27
CA PRO A 152 -17.84 -6.82 -5.67
C PRO A 152 -18.40 -6.10 -4.46
N LYS A 153 -18.94 -4.89 -4.67
CA LYS A 153 -19.41 -3.99 -3.61
C LYS A 153 -20.50 -4.62 -2.73
N GLU A 154 -21.33 -5.48 -3.30
CA GLU A 154 -22.43 -6.18 -2.61
C GLU A 154 -21.90 -7.11 -1.49
N GLU A 155 -20.65 -7.55 -1.59
CA GLU A 155 -20.02 -8.42 -0.60
C GLU A 155 -19.25 -7.65 0.49
N TYR A 156 -19.17 -6.31 0.43
CA TYR A 156 -18.44 -5.51 1.42
C TYR A 156 -19.01 -5.69 2.83
N ALA A 157 -20.33 -5.67 2.99
CA ALA A 157 -20.96 -5.82 4.30
C ALA A 157 -20.69 -7.18 4.94
N PRO A 158 -20.92 -8.33 4.27
CA PRO A 158 -20.57 -9.63 4.83
C PRO A 158 -19.04 -9.80 5.04
N LEU A 159 -18.20 -9.27 4.15
CA LEU A 159 -16.74 -9.32 4.30
C LEU A 159 -16.29 -8.60 5.57
N MET A 160 -16.86 -7.43 5.87
CA MET A 160 -16.50 -6.59 7.02
C MET A 160 -17.27 -6.92 8.30
N GLN A 161 -18.09 -7.98 8.30
CA GLN A 161 -18.90 -8.32 9.47
C GLN A 161 -18.02 -8.60 10.71
N GLY A 162 -18.23 -7.79 11.76
CA GLY A 162 -17.52 -7.92 13.04
C GLY A 162 -16.07 -7.42 13.00
N ILE A 163 -15.64 -6.72 11.96
CA ILE A 163 -14.36 -6.02 11.86
C ILE A 163 -14.51 -4.62 12.44
N THR A 164 -13.60 -4.21 13.30
CA THR A 164 -13.64 -2.89 13.96
C THR A 164 -12.34 -2.09 13.82
N GLY A 165 -11.22 -2.77 13.59
CA GLY A 165 -9.90 -2.15 13.48
C GLY A 165 -9.41 -1.95 12.05
N ALA A 166 -10.28 -2.13 11.05
CA ALA A 166 -9.95 -1.89 9.65
C ALA A 166 -11.15 -1.25 8.92
N GLN A 167 -10.87 -0.62 7.80
CA GLN A 167 -11.88 -0.03 6.92
C GLN A 167 -11.57 -0.36 5.45
N ILE A 168 -12.61 -0.32 4.62
CA ILE A 168 -12.45 -0.57 3.18
C ILE A 168 -11.88 0.67 2.50
N ALA A 169 -10.85 0.47 1.67
CA ALA A 169 -10.42 1.39 0.63
C ALA A 169 -10.68 0.71 -0.72
N ALA A 170 -11.76 1.12 -1.40
CA ALA A 170 -12.11 0.59 -2.71
C ALA A 170 -11.31 1.30 -3.81
N TRP A 171 -10.81 0.54 -4.78
CA TRP A 171 -9.99 1.08 -5.85
C TRP A 171 -10.74 1.27 -7.17
N TRP A 172 -11.87 0.63 -7.40
CA TRP A 172 -12.86 0.83 -8.48
C TRP A 172 -14.12 0.01 -8.24
#